data_609fcb6d22db01bc36283da6ffa85830
#
_entry.id   609fcb6d22db01bc36283da6ffa85830
#
_cell.length_a   1.000
_cell.length_b   1.000
_cell.length_c   1.000
_cell.angle_alpha   90.00
_cell.angle_beta   90.00
_cell.angle_gamma   90.00
#
_symmetry.space_group_name_H-M   'P 1'
#
loop_
_entity.id
_entity.type
_entity.pdbx_description
1 polymer ?
#
loop_
_entity_poly.entity_id
_entity_poly.type
_entity_poly.pdbx_seq_one_letter_code
_entity_poly.pdbx_strand_id
1 'polypeptide(L)'
;ERQAFDRNLETRWNEEQRIRSSRLRKGIAGAWDFLTGKYFKARKQNEMEAKFARERDSHERHARIRAQHKDRQALQELIKANRRKEAERILGLYRDAAKFRRMREGEAERDRNGRTRDARSLSPKPRDRGLDLG
;
A
#
# COMPACT_ATOMS: atom_id res chain seq x y z
N GLU A 1 10.51 3.18 15.47
CA GLU A 1 9.30 3.37 16.29
C GLU A 1 8.93 2.13 17.10
N ARG A 2 8.86 0.92 16.50
CA ARG A 2 8.52 -0.32 17.21
C ARG A 2 9.47 -0.61 18.38
N GLN A 3 10.78 -0.55 18.11
CA GLN A 3 11.79 -0.79 19.14
C GLN A 3 11.76 0.24 20.29
N ALA A 4 11.41 1.50 20.00
CA ALA A 4 11.27 2.53 21.03
C ALA A 4 10.06 2.25 21.93
N PHE A 5 8.95 1.83 21.35
CA PHE A 5 7.76 1.45 22.11
C PHE A 5 8.01 0.23 23.00
N ASP A 6 8.65 -0.82 22.45
CA ASP A 6 8.95 -2.04 23.21
C ASP A 6 9.91 -1.73 24.38
N ARG A 7 10.92 -0.88 24.16
CA ARG A 7 11.82 -0.38 25.24
C ARG A 7 11.06 0.40 26.30
N ASN A 8 10.13 1.27 25.91
CA ASN A 8 9.33 2.03 26.89
C ASN A 8 8.43 1.13 27.72
N LEU A 9 7.84 0.07 27.12
CA LEU A 9 7.07 -0.92 27.87
C LEU A 9 7.95 -1.70 28.85
N GLU A 10 9.14 -2.07 28.43
CA GLU A 10 10.08 -2.83 29.26
C GLU A 10 10.63 -2.00 30.43
N THR A 11 11.00 -0.74 30.21
CA THR A 11 11.42 0.18 31.29
C THR A 11 10.29 0.38 32.28
N ARG A 12 9.07 0.65 31.83
CA ARG A 12 7.89 0.81 32.68
C ARG A 12 7.62 -0.48 33.49
N TRP A 13 7.69 -1.63 32.85
CA TRP A 13 7.50 -2.92 33.53
C TRP A 13 8.55 -3.16 34.62
N ASN A 14 9.82 -2.86 34.33
CA ASN A 14 10.93 -3.00 35.30
C ASN A 14 10.75 -2.08 36.49
N GLU A 15 10.34 -0.81 36.27
CA GLU A 15 10.07 0.15 37.35
C GLU A 15 8.89 -0.32 38.22
N GLU A 16 7.78 -0.74 37.61
CA GLU A 16 6.62 -1.25 38.34
C GLU A 16 6.95 -2.53 39.13
N GLN A 17 7.77 -3.40 38.59
CA GLN A 17 8.28 -4.60 39.30
C GLN A 17 9.13 -4.19 40.49
N ARG A 18 10.01 -3.21 40.34
CA ARG A 18 10.85 -2.71 41.41
C ARG A 18 10.00 -2.11 42.54
N ILE A 19 8.99 -1.32 42.24
CA ILE A 19 8.09 -0.74 43.22
C ILE A 19 7.30 -1.84 43.94
N ARG A 20 6.76 -2.83 43.22
CA ARG A 20 6.01 -3.96 43.80
C ARG A 20 6.89 -4.80 44.74
N SER A 21 8.14 -5.05 44.33
CA SER A 21 9.09 -5.84 45.13
C SER A 21 9.54 -5.11 46.40
N SER A 22 9.67 -3.77 46.36
CA SER A 22 10.06 -2.97 47.52
C SER A 22 9.01 -2.92 48.64
N ARG A 23 7.75 -3.15 48.31
CA ARG A 23 6.64 -3.24 49.30
C ARG A 23 6.70 -4.50 50.13
N LEU A 24 7.29 -5.58 49.60
CA LEU A 24 7.44 -6.83 50.34
C LEU A 24 8.78 -6.83 51.05
N ARG A 25 8.74 -6.44 52.34
CA ARG A 25 9.93 -6.42 53.20
C ARG A 25 10.49 -7.84 53.43
N LYS A 26 11.81 -7.92 53.44
CA LYS A 26 12.51 -9.20 53.71
C LYS A 26 13.07 -9.20 55.11
N GLY A 27 13.37 -10.38 55.66
CA GLY A 27 13.96 -10.53 56.98
C GLY A 27 12.96 -10.40 58.12
N ILE A 28 13.43 -9.95 59.30
CA ILE A 28 12.66 -9.83 60.55
C ILE A 28 11.44 -8.93 60.37
N ALA A 29 11.61 -7.81 59.62
CA ALA A 29 10.51 -6.88 59.31
C ALA A 29 9.41 -7.52 58.45
N GLY A 30 9.81 -8.42 57.53
CA GLY A 30 8.84 -9.22 56.73
C GLY A 30 8.07 -10.24 57.56
N ALA A 31 8.72 -10.89 58.56
CA ALA A 31 8.05 -11.77 59.48
C ALA A 31 7.00 -11.04 60.35
N TRP A 32 7.31 -9.82 60.79
CA TRP A 32 6.35 -8.97 61.50
C TRP A 32 5.17 -8.55 60.65
N ASP A 33 5.43 -8.18 59.36
CA ASP A 33 4.38 -7.84 58.41
C ASP A 33 3.46 -9.04 58.10
N PHE A 34 4.00 -10.25 58.12
CA PHE A 34 3.22 -11.48 57.99
C PHE A 34 2.28 -11.69 59.17
N LEU A 35 2.78 -11.58 60.41
CA LEU A 35 1.98 -11.69 61.62
C LEU A 35 0.89 -10.64 61.75
N THR A 36 1.16 -9.43 61.28
CA THR A 36 0.20 -8.30 61.29
C THR A 36 -0.78 -8.29 60.14
N GLY A 37 -0.69 -9.26 59.22
CA GLY A 37 -1.52 -9.32 58.01
C GLY A 37 -1.20 -8.27 56.92
N LYS A 38 -0.24 -7.40 57.18
CA LYS A 38 0.19 -6.36 56.20
C LYS A 38 0.78 -6.99 54.95
N TYR A 39 1.49 -8.08 55.11
CA TYR A 39 2.05 -8.89 53.98
C TYR A 39 0.96 -9.29 52.98
N PHE A 40 -0.15 -9.85 53.46
CA PHE A 40 -1.24 -10.32 52.59
C PHE A 40 -1.94 -9.18 51.87
N LYS A 41 -2.09 -8.03 52.53
CA LYS A 41 -2.64 -6.84 51.90
C LYS A 41 -1.72 -6.33 50.79
N ALA A 42 -0.41 -6.19 51.06
CA ALA A 42 0.58 -5.77 50.07
C ALA A 42 0.67 -6.72 48.90
N ARG A 43 0.62 -8.02 49.16
CA ARG A 43 0.61 -9.07 48.12
C ARG A 43 -0.65 -8.95 47.23
N LYS A 44 -1.83 -8.86 47.82
CA LYS A 44 -3.09 -8.71 47.07
C LYS A 44 -3.09 -7.42 46.24
N GLN A 45 -2.59 -6.32 46.81
CA GLN A 45 -2.44 -5.06 46.07
C GLN A 45 -1.48 -5.21 44.89
N ASN A 46 -0.30 -5.84 45.07
CA ASN A 46 0.66 -6.10 43.99
C ASN A 46 0.07 -6.99 42.88
N GLU A 47 -0.73 -8.00 43.23
CA GLU A 47 -1.42 -8.86 42.26
C GLU A 47 -2.46 -8.08 41.43
N MET A 48 -3.24 -7.21 42.08
CA MET A 48 -4.20 -6.34 41.40
C MET A 48 -3.50 -5.36 40.46
N GLU A 49 -2.49 -4.66 40.95
CA GLU A 49 -1.71 -3.73 40.12
C GLU A 49 -1.03 -4.44 38.93
N ALA A 50 -0.53 -5.67 39.11
CA ALA A 50 0.04 -6.47 38.04
C ALA A 50 -1.00 -6.88 36.97
N LYS A 51 -2.24 -7.17 37.38
CA LYS A 51 -3.33 -7.45 36.44
C LYS A 51 -3.67 -6.21 35.61
N PHE A 52 -3.90 -5.07 36.29
CA PHE A 52 -4.20 -3.81 35.59
C PHE A 52 -3.08 -3.36 34.65
N ALA A 53 -1.82 -3.53 35.05
CA ALA A 53 -0.68 -3.24 34.19
C ALA A 53 -0.68 -4.11 32.91
N ARG A 54 -0.93 -5.43 33.05
CA ARG A 54 -1.03 -6.33 31.90
C ARG A 54 -2.19 -5.98 30.97
N GLU A 55 -3.36 -5.65 31.52
CA GLU A 55 -4.52 -5.24 30.72
C GLU A 55 -4.23 -3.92 29.98
N ARG A 56 -3.70 -2.91 30.66
CA ARG A 56 -3.26 -1.67 30.05
C ARG A 56 -2.28 -1.90 28.89
N ASP A 57 -1.22 -2.69 29.14
CA ASP A 57 -0.18 -2.96 28.14
C ASP A 57 -0.74 -3.75 26.95
N SER A 58 -1.67 -4.68 27.18
CA SER A 58 -2.37 -5.39 26.11
C SER A 58 -3.23 -4.43 25.27
N HIS A 59 -3.98 -3.54 25.89
CA HIS A 59 -4.78 -2.52 25.21
C HIS A 59 -3.92 -1.59 24.35
N GLU A 60 -2.79 -1.12 24.88
CA GLU A 60 -1.85 -0.28 24.14
C GLU A 60 -1.26 -1.01 22.92
N ARG A 61 -0.87 -2.27 23.07
CA ARG A 61 -0.38 -3.10 21.96
C ARG A 61 -1.45 -3.29 20.89
N HIS A 62 -2.67 -3.63 21.29
CA HIS A 62 -3.79 -3.81 20.35
C HIS A 62 -4.17 -2.50 19.64
N ALA A 63 -4.16 -1.37 20.34
CA ALA A 63 -4.40 -0.07 19.75
C ALA A 63 -3.37 0.25 18.66
N ARG A 64 -2.08 -0.03 18.95
CA ARG A 64 -1.00 0.17 17.98
C ARG A 64 -1.13 -0.75 16.76
N ILE A 65 -1.44 -2.03 16.98
CA ILE A 65 -1.66 -2.98 15.87
C ILE A 65 -2.81 -2.48 14.98
N ARG A 66 -3.92 -2.04 15.58
CA ARG A 66 -5.05 -1.48 14.81
C ARG A 66 -4.66 -0.23 14.00
N ALA A 67 -3.86 0.67 14.58
CA ALA A 67 -3.35 1.83 13.87
C ALA A 67 -2.50 1.43 12.66
N GLN A 68 -1.53 0.53 12.85
CA GLN A 68 -0.69 0.02 11.77
C GLN A 68 -1.49 -0.68 10.65
N HIS A 69 -2.55 -1.40 11.00
CA HIS A 69 -3.45 -2.00 9.99
C HIS A 69 -4.17 -0.93 9.16
N LYS A 70 -4.68 0.13 9.80
CA LYS A 70 -5.31 1.25 9.10
C LYS A 70 -4.34 1.94 8.14
N ASP A 71 -3.11 2.21 8.60
CA ASP A 71 -2.08 2.85 7.78
C ASP A 71 -1.71 1.98 6.56
N ARG A 72 -1.57 0.66 6.77
CA ARG A 72 -1.34 -0.28 5.67
C ARG A 72 -2.49 -0.33 4.67
N GLN A 73 -3.73 -0.33 5.15
CA GLN A 73 -4.90 -0.29 4.28
C GLN A 73 -4.94 1.00 3.46
N ALA A 74 -4.72 2.15 4.09
CA ALA A 74 -4.67 3.44 3.41
C ALA A 74 -3.57 3.46 2.33
N LEU A 75 -2.38 2.96 2.65
CA LEU A 75 -1.29 2.86 1.68
C LEU A 75 -1.64 1.92 0.51
N GLN A 76 -2.26 0.78 0.77
CA GLN A 76 -2.70 -0.15 -0.28
C GLN A 76 -3.72 0.48 -1.22
N GLU A 77 -4.69 1.23 -0.68
CA GLU A 77 -5.67 1.95 -1.51
C GLU A 77 -5.01 3.03 -2.37
N LEU A 78 -4.04 3.76 -1.82
CA LEU A 78 -3.25 4.73 -2.58
C LEU A 78 -2.48 4.06 -3.73
N ILE A 79 -1.83 2.93 -3.46
CA ILE A 79 -1.11 2.16 -4.47
C ILE A 79 -2.06 1.66 -5.57
N LYS A 80 -3.23 1.14 -5.20
CA LYS A 80 -4.25 0.69 -6.16
C LYS A 80 -4.75 1.85 -7.03
N ALA A 81 -5.02 3.01 -6.42
CA ALA A 81 -5.46 4.20 -7.14
C ALA A 81 -4.40 4.68 -8.14
N ASN A 82 -3.13 4.70 -7.75
CA ASN A 82 -2.04 5.08 -8.63
C ASN A 82 -1.88 4.08 -9.80
N ARG A 83 -1.95 2.78 -9.53
CA ARG A 83 -1.91 1.75 -10.58
C ARG A 83 -3.05 1.89 -11.59
N ARG A 84 -4.27 2.22 -11.13
CA ARG A 84 -5.40 2.47 -12.04
C ARG A 84 -5.15 3.68 -12.93
N LYS A 85 -4.68 4.79 -12.36
CA LYS A 85 -4.33 6.00 -13.14
C LYS A 85 -3.26 5.71 -14.20
N GLU A 86 -2.21 4.97 -13.83
CA GLU A 86 -1.16 4.60 -14.80
C GLU A 86 -1.68 3.65 -15.88
N ALA A 87 -2.52 2.68 -15.53
CA ALA A 87 -3.15 1.80 -16.52
C ALA A 87 -4.03 2.59 -17.51
N GLU A 88 -4.84 3.53 -17.03
CA GLU A 88 -5.66 4.41 -17.88
C GLU A 88 -4.79 5.26 -18.82
N ARG A 89 -3.69 5.80 -18.30
CA ARG A 89 -2.72 6.57 -19.09
C ARG A 89 -2.09 5.72 -20.20
N ILE A 90 -1.66 4.51 -19.87
CA ILE A 90 -1.09 3.56 -20.82
C ILE A 90 -2.12 3.20 -21.91
N LEU A 91 -3.36 2.91 -21.53
CA LEU A 91 -4.45 2.63 -22.48
C LEU A 91 -4.73 3.82 -23.40
N GLY A 92 -4.66 5.05 -22.88
CA GLY A 92 -4.74 6.29 -23.67
C GLY A 92 -3.66 6.32 -24.74
N LEU A 93 -2.41 6.10 -24.38
CA LEU A 93 -1.28 6.07 -25.31
C LEU A 93 -1.43 4.99 -26.40
N TYR A 94 -1.90 3.81 -26.05
CA TYR A 94 -2.17 2.75 -27.04
C TYR A 94 -3.30 3.15 -28.01
N ARG A 95 -4.36 3.80 -27.54
CA ARG A 95 -5.44 4.29 -28.41
C ARG A 95 -4.92 5.36 -29.38
N ASP A 96 -4.10 6.27 -28.89
CA ASP A 96 -3.52 7.33 -29.73
C ASP A 96 -2.54 6.73 -30.74
N ALA A 97 -1.68 5.81 -30.35
CA ALA A 97 -0.81 5.10 -31.27
C ALA A 97 -1.59 4.34 -32.36
N ALA A 98 -2.73 3.74 -32.01
CA ALA A 98 -3.60 3.07 -32.99
C ALA A 98 -4.23 4.06 -33.96
N LYS A 99 -4.65 5.25 -33.50
CA LYS A 99 -5.16 6.32 -34.38
C LYS A 99 -4.09 6.80 -35.35
N PHE A 100 -2.87 7.04 -34.89
CA PHE A 100 -1.76 7.44 -35.75
C PHE A 100 -1.43 6.40 -36.83
N ARG A 101 -1.46 5.10 -36.48
CA ARG A 101 -1.26 4.03 -37.48
C ARG A 101 -2.34 4.09 -38.57
N ARG A 102 -3.60 4.18 -38.21
CA ARG A 102 -4.73 4.28 -39.14
C ARG A 102 -4.63 5.52 -40.05
N MET A 103 -4.22 6.66 -39.51
CA MET A 103 -4.00 7.87 -40.33
C MET A 103 -2.90 7.65 -41.36
N ARG A 104 -1.75 7.11 -40.96
CA ARG A 104 -0.64 6.79 -41.88
C ARG A 104 -1.02 5.78 -42.95
N GLU A 105 -1.78 4.75 -42.61
CA GLU A 105 -2.28 3.76 -43.57
C GLU A 105 -3.23 4.42 -44.58
N GLY A 106 -4.14 5.28 -44.12
CA GLY A 106 -5.04 6.03 -44.99
C GLY A 106 -4.33 7.03 -45.89
N GLU A 107 -3.27 7.69 -45.45
CA GLU A 107 -2.42 8.57 -46.27
C GLU A 107 -1.68 7.77 -47.34
N ALA A 108 -1.05 6.64 -46.94
CA ALA A 108 -0.36 5.74 -47.87
C ALA A 108 -1.27 5.16 -48.98
N GLU A 109 -2.52 4.90 -48.61
CA GLU A 109 -3.53 4.41 -49.57
C GLU A 109 -3.98 5.52 -50.53
N ARG A 110 -4.15 6.74 -50.08
CA ARG A 110 -4.44 7.93 -50.93
C ARG A 110 -3.30 8.18 -51.94
N ASP A 111 -2.06 8.13 -51.49
CA ASP A 111 -0.89 8.28 -52.34
C ASP A 111 -0.77 7.19 -53.41
N ARG A 112 -1.06 5.94 -53.07
CA ARG A 112 -1.11 4.84 -54.06
C ARG A 112 -2.21 5.07 -55.08
N ASN A 113 -3.41 5.45 -54.67
CA ASN A 113 -4.54 5.70 -55.55
C ASN A 113 -4.31 6.97 -56.43
N GLY A 114 -3.63 7.99 -55.91
CA GLY A 114 -3.19 9.14 -56.73
C GLY A 114 -2.23 8.72 -57.86
N ARG A 115 -1.17 7.99 -57.53
CA ARG A 115 -0.18 7.50 -58.53
C ARG A 115 -0.79 6.60 -59.59
N THR A 116 -1.75 5.75 -59.22
CA THR A 116 -2.45 4.91 -60.22
C THR A 116 -3.37 5.68 -61.14
N ARG A 117 -4.00 6.79 -60.67
CA ARG A 117 -4.80 7.68 -61.52
C ARG A 117 -3.93 8.44 -62.50
N ASP A 118 -2.81 8.95 -62.06
CA ASP A 118 -1.88 9.69 -62.93
C ASP A 118 -1.26 8.78 -63.97
N ALA A 119 -0.90 7.55 -63.63
CA ALA A 119 -0.40 6.55 -64.58
C ALA A 119 -1.46 6.17 -65.66
N ARG A 120 -2.75 6.14 -65.28
CA ARG A 120 -3.84 5.90 -66.27
C ARG A 120 -4.10 7.11 -67.17
N SER A 121 -3.91 8.34 -66.70
CA SER A 121 -4.07 9.53 -67.51
C SER A 121 -2.96 9.73 -68.53
N LEU A 122 -1.78 9.16 -68.28
CA LEU A 122 -0.62 9.23 -69.15
C LEU A 122 -0.55 8.05 -70.18
N SER A 123 -1.45 7.08 -70.13
CA SER A 123 -1.49 6.00 -71.11
C SER A 123 -2.03 6.58 -72.45
N PRO A 124 -1.30 6.41 -73.57
CA PRO A 124 -1.73 6.94 -74.85
C PRO A 124 -3.02 6.25 -75.32
N LYS A 125 -4.02 7.08 -75.73
CA LYS A 125 -5.27 6.61 -76.31
C LYS A 125 -4.94 5.66 -77.48
N PRO A 126 -5.56 4.47 -77.61
CA PRO A 126 -5.36 3.62 -78.76
C PRO A 126 -5.74 4.40 -80.00
N ARG A 127 -4.80 4.51 -80.92
CA ARG A 127 -5.07 5.09 -82.26
C ARG A 127 -6.01 4.12 -82.99
N ASP A 128 -7.24 4.58 -83.23
CA ASP A 128 -8.16 3.93 -84.15
C ASP A 128 -7.45 3.86 -85.49
N ARG A 129 -6.97 2.68 -85.92
CA ARG A 129 -6.61 2.41 -87.31
C ARG A 129 -7.91 2.26 -88.03
N GLY A 130 -8.37 3.31 -88.66
CA GLY A 130 -9.43 3.24 -89.66
C GLY A 130 -8.99 2.25 -90.73
N LEU A 131 -9.73 1.13 -90.79
CA LEU A 131 -9.67 0.25 -91.97
C LEU A 131 -10.38 0.93 -93.11
N ASP A 132 -9.60 1.65 -93.94
CA ASP A 132 -10.04 1.99 -95.32
C ASP A 132 -10.09 0.67 -96.11
N LEU A 133 -11.29 0.17 -96.37
CA LEU A 133 -11.61 -0.80 -97.37
C LEU A 133 -12.20 -0.09 -98.57
N GLY A 134 -11.33 0.20 -99.57
CA GLY A 134 -11.74 0.54 -100.94
C GLY A 134 -12.09 -0.70 -101.72
#